data_79336103ba2b41f38997cda57235d32e
#
_entry.id   79336103ba2b41f38997cda57235d32e
#
_cell.length_a   1.000
_cell.length_b   1.000
_cell.length_c   1.000
_cell.angle_alpha   90.00
_cell.angle_beta   90.00
_cell.angle_gamma   90.00
#
_symmetry.space_group_name_H-M   'P 1'
#
loop_
_entity.id
_entity.type
_entity.pdbx_description
1 polymer ?
#
loop_
_entity_poly.entity_id
_entity_poly.type
_entity_poly.pdbx_seq_one_letter_code
_entity_poly.pdbx_strand_id
1 'polypeptide(L)'
;MIKGKVLILSGASSVGKGAIKKKLLADKDLALIESISMTTRPKKANEEDGKDYYFVDYHFFANAVKNKEFLEYTEFNGYYYGTPKSQVNFLLNNGKNVLIE
;
A
#
# COMPACT_ATOMS: atom_id res chain seq x y z
N MET A 1 -5.68 -24.63 0.89
CA MET A 1 -6.15 -23.22 0.96
C MET A 1 -5.71 -22.47 -0.29
N ILE A 2 -6.62 -21.74 -0.91
CA ILE A 2 -6.30 -20.95 -2.10
C ILE A 2 -5.81 -19.58 -1.64
N LYS A 3 -4.61 -19.22 -2.09
CA LYS A 3 -4.07 -17.89 -1.81
C LYS A 3 -4.80 -16.85 -2.64
N GLY A 4 -4.88 -15.63 -2.12
CA GLY A 4 -5.41 -14.51 -2.86
C GLY A 4 -4.48 -14.07 -3.98
N LYS A 5 -4.94 -13.12 -4.77
CA LYS A 5 -4.19 -12.57 -5.91
C LYS A 5 -3.83 -11.12 -5.64
N VAL A 6 -2.74 -10.66 -6.25
CA VAL A 6 -2.30 -9.28 -6.17
C VAL A 6 -2.68 -8.56 -7.47
N LEU A 7 -3.31 -7.40 -7.32
CA LEU A 7 -3.57 -6.49 -8.43
C LEU A 7 -2.78 -5.21 -8.18
N ILE A 8 -1.92 -4.84 -9.11
CA ILE A 8 -1.11 -3.62 -9.00
C ILE A 8 -1.70 -2.54 -9.88
N LEU A 9 -2.03 -1.41 -9.26
CA LEU A 9 -2.55 -0.24 -9.96
C LEU A 9 -1.43 0.78 -10.06
N SER A 10 -0.96 1.04 -11.29
CA SER A 10 0.13 1.97 -11.53
C SER A 10 -0.31 3.06 -12.49
N GLY A 11 0.53 4.09 -12.62
CA GLY A 11 0.26 5.22 -13.50
C GLY A 11 0.25 6.54 -12.76
N ALA A 12 0.21 7.63 -13.53
CA ALA A 12 0.18 8.97 -12.95
C ALA A 12 -1.14 9.22 -12.23
N SER A 13 -1.09 9.85 -11.06
CA SER A 13 -2.29 10.15 -10.28
C SER A 13 -3.26 11.08 -11.00
N SER A 14 -2.75 11.86 -11.95
CA SER A 14 -3.57 12.83 -12.71
C SER A 14 -4.45 12.19 -13.78
N VAL A 15 -4.32 10.89 -14.07
CA VAL A 15 -5.05 10.25 -15.17
C VAL A 15 -6.23 9.39 -14.69
N GLY A 16 -6.83 9.75 -13.57
CA GLY A 16 -8.02 9.09 -13.09
C GLY A 16 -7.79 7.80 -12.31
N LYS A 17 -6.57 7.60 -11.81
CA LYS A 17 -6.23 6.41 -11.04
C LYS A 17 -7.13 6.23 -9.82
N GLY A 18 -7.47 7.34 -9.15
CA GLY A 18 -8.35 7.30 -7.99
C GLY A 18 -9.75 6.80 -8.31
N ALA A 19 -10.30 7.19 -9.46
CA ALA A 19 -11.61 6.73 -9.90
C ALA A 19 -11.59 5.24 -10.23
N ILE A 20 -10.53 4.77 -10.88
CA ILE A 20 -10.37 3.35 -11.19
C ILE A 20 -10.24 2.53 -9.90
N LYS A 21 -9.44 3.00 -8.96
CA LYS A 21 -9.27 2.34 -7.67
C LYS A 21 -10.60 2.20 -6.93
N LYS A 22 -11.39 3.26 -6.92
CA LYS A 22 -12.70 3.26 -6.28
C LYS A 22 -13.62 2.20 -6.87
N LYS A 23 -13.65 2.09 -8.19
CA LYS A 23 -14.46 1.07 -8.88
C LYS A 23 -13.98 -0.33 -8.55
N LEU A 24 -12.66 -0.55 -8.54
CA LEU A 24 -12.10 -1.85 -8.23
C LEU A 24 -12.42 -2.29 -6.81
N LEU A 25 -12.30 -1.38 -5.85
CA LEU A 25 -12.58 -1.70 -4.46
C LEU A 25 -14.07 -1.93 -4.21
N ALA A 26 -14.94 -1.30 -5.00
CA ALA A 26 -16.39 -1.47 -4.88
C ALA A 26 -16.89 -2.76 -5.54
N ASP A 27 -16.08 -3.40 -6.36
CA ASP A 27 -16.47 -4.62 -7.08
C ASP A 27 -16.45 -5.81 -6.12
N LYS A 28 -17.62 -6.31 -5.78
CA LYS A 28 -17.77 -7.42 -4.85
C LYS A 28 -17.19 -8.73 -5.37
N ASP A 29 -17.21 -8.93 -6.68
CA ASP A 29 -16.66 -10.15 -7.28
C ASP A 29 -15.15 -10.20 -7.16
N LEU A 30 -14.48 -9.04 -7.21
CA LEU A 30 -13.04 -8.97 -7.04
C LEU A 30 -12.64 -9.09 -5.56
N ALA A 31 -13.49 -8.62 -4.66
CA ALA A 31 -13.25 -8.67 -3.21
C ALA A 31 -11.85 -8.18 -2.84
N LEU A 32 -11.46 -7.04 -3.39
CA LEU A 32 -10.12 -6.48 -3.18
C LEU A 32 -10.01 -5.76 -1.85
N ILE A 33 -8.86 -5.94 -1.20
CA ILE A 33 -8.47 -5.18 -0.01
C ILE A 33 -7.24 -4.36 -0.38
N GLU A 34 -7.29 -3.06 -0.13
CA GLU A 34 -6.17 -2.18 -0.42
C GLU A 34 -5.07 -2.35 0.61
N SER A 35 -3.83 -2.57 0.16
CA SER A 35 -2.68 -2.56 1.05
C SER A 35 -2.39 -1.12 1.48
N ILE A 36 -1.92 -0.97 2.72
CA ILE A 36 -1.61 0.34 3.27
C ILE A 36 -0.10 0.52 3.22
N SER A 37 0.34 1.54 2.48
CA SER A 37 1.76 1.83 2.34
C SER A 37 2.31 2.56 3.55
N MET A 38 3.62 2.45 3.75
CA MET A 38 4.35 3.18 4.77
C MET A 38 5.02 4.39 4.13
N THR A 39 5.04 5.52 4.84
CA THR A 39 5.68 6.74 4.31
C THR A 39 6.35 7.53 5.40
N THR A 40 7.39 8.27 5.01
CA THR A 40 8.06 9.23 5.88
C THR A 40 7.46 10.64 5.77
N ARG A 41 6.50 10.83 4.86
CA ARG A 41 5.82 12.12 4.72
C ARG A 41 4.97 12.40 5.96
N PRO A 42 4.99 13.63 6.49
CA PRO A 42 4.15 13.97 7.63
C PRO A 42 2.66 13.80 7.32
N LYS A 43 1.92 13.33 8.32
CA LYS A 43 0.48 13.12 8.21
C LYS A 43 -0.24 14.45 8.00
N LYS A 44 -1.18 14.49 7.07
CA LYS A 44 -2.06 15.65 6.88
C LYS A 44 -3.21 15.58 7.89
N ALA A 45 -3.87 16.72 8.12
CA ALA A 45 -4.92 16.82 9.12
C ALA A 45 -6.10 15.87 8.88
N ASN A 46 -6.40 15.60 7.61
CA ASN A 46 -7.52 14.72 7.23
C ASN A 46 -7.11 13.27 7.02
N GLU A 47 -5.87 12.92 7.34
CA GLU A 47 -5.38 11.56 7.20
C GLU A 47 -5.32 10.84 8.54
N GLU A 48 -5.42 9.51 8.50
CA GLU A 48 -5.34 8.66 9.69
C GLU A 48 -4.19 7.68 9.55
N ASP A 49 -3.38 7.58 10.60
CA ASP A 49 -2.31 6.59 10.66
C ASP A 49 -2.91 5.19 10.70
N GLY A 50 -2.36 4.30 9.87
CA GLY A 50 -2.85 2.93 9.78
C GLY A 50 -4.05 2.76 8.84
N LYS A 51 -4.53 3.85 8.25
CA LYS A 51 -5.66 3.83 7.32
C LYS A 51 -5.26 4.38 5.95
N ASP A 52 -4.77 5.61 5.91
CA ASP A 52 -4.27 6.21 4.66
C ASP A 52 -2.85 5.77 4.38
N TYR A 53 -2.02 5.78 5.40
CA TYR A 53 -0.64 5.31 5.38
C TYR A 53 -0.25 4.89 6.80
N TYR A 54 0.86 4.15 6.89
CA TYR A 54 1.60 4.05 8.14
C TYR A 54 2.64 5.16 8.12
N PHE A 55 2.45 6.18 8.96
CA PHE A 55 3.33 7.35 9.03
C PHE A 55 4.46 7.09 10.01
N VAL A 56 5.69 7.08 9.52
CA VAL A 56 6.87 6.74 10.32
C VAL A 56 7.96 7.78 10.10
N ASP A 57 8.97 7.80 10.97
CA ASP A 57 10.12 8.64 10.73
C ASP A 57 11.10 7.97 9.76
N TYR A 58 12.09 8.74 9.32
CA TYR A 58 13.07 8.25 8.36
C TYR A 58 13.87 7.06 8.91
N HIS A 59 14.24 7.10 10.19
CA HIS A 59 15.05 6.04 10.79
C HIS A 59 14.29 4.71 10.81
N PHE A 60 13.02 4.76 11.13
CA PHE A 60 12.18 3.56 11.11
C PHE A 60 12.08 3.00 9.70
N PHE A 61 11.86 3.87 8.72
CA PHE A 61 11.76 3.45 7.32
C PHE A 61 13.08 2.86 6.83
N ALA A 62 14.20 3.51 7.11
CA ALA A 62 15.52 3.04 6.71
C ALA A 62 15.83 1.66 7.30
N ASN A 63 15.46 1.43 8.56
CA ASN A 63 15.60 0.12 9.19
C ASN A 63 14.78 -0.94 8.48
N ALA A 64 13.55 -0.61 8.11
CA ALA A 64 12.68 -1.54 7.38
C ALA A 64 13.27 -1.90 6.01
N VAL A 65 13.87 -0.94 5.32
CA VAL A 65 14.59 -1.19 4.06
C VAL A 65 15.74 -2.15 4.30
N LYS A 66 16.55 -1.88 5.32
CA LYS A 66 17.71 -2.69 5.67
C LYS A 66 17.29 -4.12 5.98
N ASN A 67 16.19 -4.31 6.66
CA ASN A 67 15.66 -5.62 7.03
C ASN A 67 14.82 -6.26 5.92
N LYS A 68 14.78 -5.65 4.74
CA LYS A 68 14.06 -6.17 3.57
C LYS A 68 12.58 -6.42 3.85
N GLU A 69 11.94 -5.49 4.56
CA GLU A 69 10.54 -5.61 4.96
C GLU A 69 9.57 -5.09 3.91
N PHE A 70 10.06 -4.49 2.83
CA PHE A 70 9.21 -3.96 1.77
C PHE A 70 9.25 -4.85 0.53
N LEU A 71 8.09 -5.00 -0.12
CA LEU A 71 8.03 -5.58 -1.47
C LEU A 71 8.71 -4.64 -2.46
N GLU A 72 8.44 -3.36 -2.30
CA GLU A 72 9.06 -2.30 -3.08
C GLU A 72 9.04 -1.01 -2.26
N TYR A 73 9.93 -0.10 -2.58
CA TYR A 73 9.92 1.24 -2.01
C TYR A 73 10.49 2.22 -3.01
N THR A 74 10.11 3.48 -2.84
CA THR A 74 10.56 4.55 -3.75
C THR A 74 10.64 5.88 -3.00
N GLU A 75 11.30 6.84 -3.61
CA GLU A 75 11.34 8.21 -3.13
C GLU A 75 10.52 9.10 -4.07
N PHE A 76 9.72 10.00 -3.50
CA PHE A 76 8.95 10.95 -4.28
C PHE A 76 8.88 12.27 -3.50
N ASN A 77 9.30 13.36 -4.13
CA ASN A 77 9.30 14.71 -3.53
C ASN A 77 9.99 14.78 -2.16
N GLY A 78 11.09 14.03 -1.99
CA GLY A 78 11.87 14.04 -0.75
C GLY A 78 11.35 13.14 0.34
N TYR A 79 10.28 12.41 0.10
CA TYR A 79 9.73 11.45 1.06
C TYR A 79 9.77 10.04 0.50
N TYR A 80 9.85 9.07 1.40
CA TYR A 80 9.90 7.66 1.01
C TYR A 80 8.53 7.02 1.17
N TYR A 81 8.24 6.05 0.30
CA TYR A 81 7.00 5.28 0.30
C TYR A 81 7.34 3.83 0.06
N GLY A 82 6.73 2.91 0.79
CA GLY A 82 7.00 1.48 0.64
C GLY A 82 5.80 0.62 0.94
N THR A 83 5.77 -0.57 0.33
CA THR A 83 4.70 -1.54 0.51
C THR A 83 5.20 -2.64 1.44
N PRO A 84 4.70 -2.73 2.70
CA PRO A 84 5.16 -3.75 3.65
C PRO A 84 4.82 -5.17 3.20
N LYS A 85 5.82 -6.07 3.20
CA LYS A 85 5.65 -7.47 2.82
C LYS A 85 4.71 -8.22 3.75
N SER A 86 4.88 -8.03 5.04
CA SER A 86 4.15 -8.80 6.05
C SER A 86 2.65 -8.62 5.90
N GLN A 87 2.21 -7.38 5.65
CA GLN A 87 0.80 -7.08 5.47
C GLN A 87 0.23 -7.78 4.23
N VAL A 88 0.93 -7.65 3.11
CA VAL A 88 0.48 -8.26 1.85
C VAL A 88 0.46 -9.78 1.98
N ASN A 89 1.52 -10.36 2.53
CA ASN A 89 1.60 -11.81 2.70
C ASN A 89 0.51 -12.34 3.63
N PHE A 90 0.22 -11.60 4.71
CA PHE A 90 -0.85 -11.99 5.63
C PHE A 90 -2.20 -12.04 4.90
N LEU A 91 -2.52 -11.02 4.12
CA LEU A 91 -3.78 -10.97 3.39
C LEU A 91 -3.86 -12.08 2.34
N LEU A 92 -2.80 -12.29 1.57
CA LEU A 92 -2.77 -13.33 0.56
C LEU A 92 -2.93 -14.72 1.16
N ASN A 93 -2.25 -14.98 2.29
CA ASN A 93 -2.31 -16.28 2.97
C ASN A 93 -3.69 -16.55 3.56
N ASN A 94 -4.49 -15.50 3.77
CA ASN A 94 -5.87 -15.63 4.23
C ASN A 94 -6.87 -15.63 3.08
N GLY A 95 -6.41 -15.84 1.85
CA GLY A 95 -7.26 -15.94 0.68
C GLY A 95 -7.81 -14.61 0.17
N LYS A 96 -7.27 -13.50 0.65
CA LYS A 96 -7.74 -12.17 0.24
C LYS A 96 -7.02 -11.70 -1.01
N ASN A 97 -7.73 -11.01 -1.89
CA ASN A 97 -7.13 -10.36 -3.04
C ASN A 97 -6.68 -8.97 -2.62
N VAL A 98 -5.46 -8.59 -3.00
CA VAL A 98 -4.83 -7.37 -2.51
C VAL A 98 -4.61 -6.39 -3.65
N LEU A 99 -5.02 -5.15 -3.44
CA LEU A 99 -4.75 -4.05 -4.37
C LEU A 99 -3.56 -3.25 -3.85
N ILE A 100 -2.54 -3.14 -4.69
CA ILE A 100 -1.34 -2.33 -4.40
C ILE A 100 -1.32 -1.15 -5.36
N GLU A 101 -1.20 0.02 -4.82
CA GLU A 101 -1.15 1.26 -5.60
C GLU A 101 0.28 1.73 -5.89
#